data_132a9b00d57fa01409fdfa13acfbb697
#
_entry.id   132a9b00d57fa01409fdfa13acfbb697
#
_cell.length_a   1.000
_cell.length_b   1.000
_cell.length_c   1.000
_cell.angle_alpha   90.00
_cell.angle_beta   90.00
_cell.angle_gamma   90.00
#
_symmetry.space_group_name_H-M   'P 1'
#
loop_
_entity.id
_entity.type
_entity.pdbx_description
1 polymer ?
#
loop_
_entity_poly.entity_id
_entity_poly.type
_entity_poly.pdbx_seq_one_letter_code
_entity_poly.pdbx_strand_id
1 'polypeptide(L)'
;MQPALPATLTLVATGDVRLRGPLETPAGIRAEAVVPDLQLRLADFTIRSREPARLTLSGGRLDLADFHLTGEGTDLAVGGGVDVLGGGPLAVSARGQADLRALSLLTRRLRGTGTARLAVDVSGTRAAPRVLGTLDFEGAGLRVRGFPHGVEGLQGRVRFTERAAELEGVSGTLAGGRLTVEGQAAYPDGRLTSYDIRPVARGLALRYPEGLRSLVDAELRLFGDGGRQWITGAVDVRQALYTKRYDVASELLGARRILPVPEAGSLEEGAQLDLRVRAPGTVRIDNNLATLVARADLSIQGTTRAPVVTGRAEIERGRVYFQGRTYVVQKGTLDFVNPQRLDPLFDIEAETRIRSYRVTLRVSGTLERVTPTLTSDPPLSSLQILALLAGQDESEVVNLTQTQARQSQAQLAVAGAATLAAGRLSETVGLEREAERLFGLNRFSIDPSLLRGAGTTPTARVTVGKRLTPDLNVLYSQDLRGTEERILAVEYTLTDRFSFLLTRTDPGTAKTGVEKGWAFDVRIRQSR
;
A
#
# COMPACT_ATOMS: atom_id res chain seq x y z
N MET A 1 31.51 1.06 -12.22
CA MET A 1 30.68 2.25 -12.02
C MET A 1 31.29 3.07 -10.89
N GLN A 2 31.77 4.27 -11.15
CA GLN A 2 32.15 5.18 -10.06
C GLN A 2 30.88 5.57 -9.31
N PRO A 3 30.84 5.44 -7.97
CA PRO A 3 29.70 5.96 -7.23
C PRO A 3 29.64 7.47 -7.44
N ALA A 4 28.57 7.94 -8.07
CA ALA A 4 28.34 9.37 -8.18
C ALA A 4 28.18 9.91 -6.75
N LEU A 5 29.08 10.79 -6.33
CA LEU A 5 28.99 11.48 -5.04
C LEU A 5 27.61 12.18 -4.96
N PRO A 6 26.94 12.11 -3.82
CA PRO A 6 25.63 12.77 -3.68
C PRO A 6 25.79 14.26 -3.89
N ALA A 7 24.85 14.86 -4.59
CA ALA A 7 24.84 16.30 -4.92
C ALA A 7 24.86 17.24 -3.66
N THR A 8 24.74 16.67 -2.49
CA THR A 8 24.75 17.37 -1.18
C THR A 8 26.08 17.29 -0.45
N LEU A 9 27.11 16.66 -1.05
CA LEU A 9 28.45 16.58 -0.46
C LEU A 9 29.29 17.75 -0.96
N THR A 10 29.74 18.57 -0.04
CA THR A 10 30.68 19.67 -0.32
C THR A 10 31.97 19.40 0.45
N LEU A 11 33.08 19.33 -0.27
CA LEU A 11 34.42 19.28 0.30
C LEU A 11 35.08 20.63 0.10
N VAL A 12 35.49 21.25 1.19
CA VAL A 12 36.29 22.47 1.17
C VAL A 12 37.64 22.14 1.79
N ALA A 13 38.71 22.38 1.04
CA ALA A 13 40.06 22.19 1.48
C ALA A 13 40.87 23.43 1.12
N THR A 14 41.58 23.98 2.10
CA THR A 14 42.50 25.09 1.89
C THR A 14 43.88 24.61 2.30
N GLY A 15 44.86 24.77 1.44
CA GLY A 15 46.20 24.28 1.74
C GLY A 15 47.23 24.60 0.67
N ASP A 16 48.46 24.28 0.97
CA ASP A 16 49.61 24.43 0.07
C ASP A 16 49.96 23.08 -0.55
N VAL A 17 50.14 23.10 -1.88
CA VAL A 17 50.57 21.90 -2.62
C VAL A 17 51.88 22.22 -3.31
N ARG A 18 52.89 21.40 -3.06
CA ARG A 18 54.20 21.47 -3.72
C ARG A 18 54.33 20.25 -4.65
N LEU A 19 54.46 20.53 -5.93
CA LEU A 19 54.61 19.51 -6.97
C LEU A 19 56.02 19.56 -7.53
N ARG A 20 56.67 18.41 -7.69
CA ARG A 20 57.97 18.24 -8.33
C ARG A 20 58.00 16.97 -9.17
N GLY A 21 58.54 17.06 -10.37
CA GLY A 21 58.68 15.90 -11.27
C GLY A 21 58.36 16.21 -12.72
N PRO A 22 58.60 15.28 -13.61
CA PRO A 22 58.30 15.38 -15.04
C PRO A 22 56.76 15.28 -15.23
N LEU A 23 56.17 16.24 -15.92
CA LEU A 23 54.72 16.24 -16.22
C LEU A 23 54.33 15.15 -17.23
N GLU A 24 55.29 14.65 -17.99
CA GLU A 24 55.07 13.63 -19.01
C GLU A 24 54.88 12.21 -18.43
N THR A 25 55.35 11.99 -17.22
CA THR A 25 55.26 10.68 -16.53
C THR A 25 54.60 10.83 -15.17
N PRO A 26 53.30 10.55 -15.04
CA PRO A 26 52.57 10.72 -13.77
C PRO A 26 53.19 9.97 -12.59
N ALA A 27 53.83 8.83 -12.85
CA ALA A 27 54.53 8.07 -11.81
C ALA A 27 55.79 8.79 -11.27
N GLY A 28 56.36 9.71 -12.03
CA GLY A 28 57.53 10.51 -11.62
C GLY A 28 57.19 11.74 -10.79
N ILE A 29 55.93 12.08 -10.66
CA ILE A 29 55.45 13.23 -9.89
C ILE A 29 55.57 12.93 -8.39
N ARG A 30 56.16 13.83 -7.67
CA ARG A 30 56.15 13.89 -6.22
C ARG A 30 55.36 15.10 -5.79
N ALA A 31 54.41 14.92 -4.90
CA ALA A 31 53.64 16.01 -4.34
C ALA A 31 53.62 15.93 -2.81
N GLU A 32 53.73 17.06 -2.19
CA GLU A 32 53.48 17.24 -0.77
C GLU A 32 52.37 18.29 -0.61
N ALA A 33 51.31 17.89 0.07
CA ALA A 33 50.22 18.79 0.37
C ALA A 33 50.03 18.89 1.90
N VAL A 34 49.89 20.09 2.39
CA VAL A 34 49.48 20.35 3.77
C VAL A 34 48.17 21.10 3.71
N VAL A 35 47.12 20.48 4.24
CA VAL A 35 45.77 21.01 4.28
C VAL A 35 45.44 21.35 5.74
N PRO A 36 45.64 22.61 6.18
CA PRO A 36 45.36 23.05 7.55
C PRO A 36 43.89 22.91 7.95
N ASP A 37 42.99 23.16 7.02
CA ASP A 37 41.54 23.05 7.26
C ASP A 37 40.92 22.24 6.14
N LEU A 38 40.44 21.07 6.51
CA LEU A 38 39.62 20.20 5.65
C LEU A 38 38.21 20.16 6.23
N GLN A 39 37.25 20.66 5.48
CA GLN A 39 35.85 20.63 5.86
C GLN A 39 35.05 19.80 4.90
N LEU A 40 34.38 18.79 5.43
CA LEU A 40 33.41 17.96 4.73
C LEU A 40 32.01 18.33 5.21
N ARG A 41 31.18 18.89 4.34
CA ARG A 41 29.78 19.21 4.63
C ARG A 41 28.88 18.23 3.91
N LEU A 42 28.02 17.57 4.66
CA LEU A 42 27.02 16.65 4.17
C LEU A 42 25.63 17.13 4.64
N ALA A 43 24.86 17.73 3.75
CA ALA A 43 23.53 18.27 4.05
C ALA A 43 23.50 19.16 5.32
N ASP A 44 23.12 18.59 6.45
CA ASP A 44 22.94 19.22 7.76
C ASP A 44 24.08 18.93 8.76
N PHE A 45 25.16 18.30 8.32
CA PHE A 45 26.21 17.83 9.18
C PHE A 45 27.60 18.13 8.59
N THR A 46 28.50 18.62 9.46
CA THR A 46 29.84 19.04 9.05
C THR A 46 30.90 18.32 9.86
N ILE A 47 31.88 17.74 9.16
CA ILE A 47 33.09 17.16 9.73
C ILE A 47 34.28 18.06 9.34
N ARG A 48 35.22 18.26 10.26
CA ARG A 48 36.44 19.03 10.04
C ARG A 48 37.65 18.24 10.45
N SER A 49 38.80 18.56 9.85
CA SER A 49 40.07 18.05 10.36
C SER A 49 40.42 18.78 11.67
N ARG A 50 40.84 18.04 12.67
CA ARG A 50 41.33 18.58 13.95
C ARG A 50 42.74 19.13 13.81
N GLU A 51 43.51 18.50 12.94
CA GLU A 51 44.92 18.79 12.68
C GLU A 51 45.12 18.96 11.16
N PRO A 52 46.20 19.66 10.73
CA PRO A 52 46.52 19.75 9.31
C PRO A 52 46.74 18.37 8.69
N ALA A 53 45.94 18.03 7.67
CA ALA A 53 46.15 16.80 6.92
C ALA A 53 47.40 16.93 6.06
N ARG A 54 48.29 15.94 6.18
CA ARG A 54 49.51 15.84 5.37
C ARG A 54 49.39 14.71 4.39
N LEU A 55 49.45 15.05 3.09
CA LEU A 55 49.38 14.10 2.01
C LEU A 55 50.72 14.13 1.26
N THR A 56 51.23 12.96 0.98
CA THR A 56 52.42 12.79 0.16
C THR A 56 52.14 11.88 -1.02
N LEU A 57 52.48 12.34 -2.20
CA LEU A 57 52.40 11.53 -3.43
C LEU A 57 53.82 11.21 -3.88
N SER A 58 54.15 9.93 -4.01
CA SER A 58 55.43 9.49 -4.50
C SER A 58 55.31 8.15 -5.23
N GLY A 59 55.85 8.05 -6.42
CA GLY A 59 55.79 6.81 -7.20
C GLY A 59 54.37 6.34 -7.53
N GLY A 60 53.40 7.28 -7.64
CA GLY A 60 51.99 6.96 -7.86
C GLY A 60 51.24 6.53 -6.61
N ARG A 61 51.90 6.50 -5.45
CA ARG A 61 51.27 6.21 -4.16
C ARG A 61 50.97 7.51 -3.41
N LEU A 62 49.71 7.69 -3.05
CA LEU A 62 49.23 8.77 -2.18
C LEU A 62 49.17 8.24 -0.75
N ASP A 63 50.00 8.76 0.13
CA ASP A 63 50.01 8.45 1.55
C ASP A 63 49.40 9.64 2.33
N LEU A 64 48.50 9.33 3.23
CA LEU A 64 47.90 10.23 4.18
C LEU A 64 48.46 9.90 5.55
N ALA A 65 49.18 10.84 6.15
CA ALA A 65 49.59 10.72 7.56
C ALA A 65 48.33 10.66 8.43
N ASP A 66 48.40 9.97 9.56
CA ASP A 66 47.25 9.89 10.49
C ASP A 66 46.75 11.29 10.87
N PHE A 67 45.49 11.52 10.61
CA PHE A 67 44.81 12.76 10.93
C PHE A 67 43.44 12.49 11.53
N HIS A 68 42.95 13.41 12.34
CA HIS A 68 41.65 13.27 12.99
C HIS A 68 40.60 14.12 12.33
N LEU A 69 39.46 13.46 12.07
CA LEU A 69 38.22 14.06 11.64
C LEU A 69 37.30 14.24 12.85
N THR A 70 36.87 15.46 13.12
CA THR A 70 35.98 15.76 14.24
C THR A 70 34.74 16.49 13.76
N GLY A 71 33.61 16.23 14.41
CA GLY A 71 32.31 16.84 14.12
C GLY A 71 31.25 16.33 15.07
N GLU A 72 30.00 16.71 14.84
CA GLU A 72 28.91 16.19 15.64
C GLU A 72 28.88 14.66 15.56
N GLY A 73 29.08 13.97 16.69
CA GLY A 73 29.07 12.49 16.74
C GLY A 73 30.23 11.81 16.02
N THR A 74 31.22 12.56 15.53
CA THR A 74 32.37 12.01 14.82
C THR A 74 33.66 12.41 15.49
N ASP A 75 34.51 11.44 15.82
CA ASP A 75 35.91 11.57 16.23
C ASP A 75 36.66 10.36 15.67
N LEU A 76 37.25 10.53 14.48
CA LEU A 76 37.75 9.46 13.68
C LEU A 76 39.20 9.72 13.25
N ALA A 77 40.11 8.87 13.67
CA ALA A 77 41.46 8.84 13.17
C ALA A 77 41.50 8.05 11.84
N VAL A 78 42.03 8.66 10.80
CA VAL A 78 42.17 8.07 9.46
C VAL A 78 43.60 8.22 9.00
N GLY A 79 44.17 7.14 8.46
CA GLY A 79 45.54 7.16 7.91
C GLY A 79 45.77 6.07 6.90
N GLY A 80 46.92 6.11 6.23
CA GLY A 80 47.33 5.09 5.31
C GLY A 80 47.56 5.58 3.88
N GLY A 81 47.65 4.67 2.93
CA GLY A 81 48.01 5.01 1.56
C GLY A 81 47.27 4.22 0.49
N VAL A 82 47.15 4.84 -0.67
CA VAL A 82 46.48 4.28 -1.84
C VAL A 82 47.29 4.54 -3.11
N ASP A 83 47.45 3.55 -3.95
CA ASP A 83 47.97 3.75 -5.30
C ASP A 83 46.91 4.43 -6.18
N VAL A 84 47.22 5.64 -6.63
CA VAL A 84 46.29 6.44 -7.46
C VAL A 84 46.43 6.16 -8.95
N LEU A 85 47.52 5.58 -9.39
CA LEU A 85 47.76 5.21 -10.79
C LEU A 85 47.13 3.87 -11.17
N GLY A 86 46.65 3.10 -10.19
CA GLY A 86 45.87 1.88 -10.36
C GLY A 86 46.72 0.60 -10.39
N GLY A 87 46.39 -0.36 -9.55
CA GLY A 87 47.01 -1.70 -9.48
C GLY A 87 47.94 -1.92 -8.30
N GLY A 88 48.41 -0.88 -7.64
CA GLY A 88 49.23 -0.97 -6.43
C GLY A 88 48.41 -1.20 -5.13
N PRO A 89 49.13 -1.37 -4.01
CA PRO A 89 48.53 -1.73 -2.74
C PRO A 89 47.69 -0.58 -2.13
N LEU A 90 46.55 -0.97 -1.55
CA LEU A 90 45.73 -0.19 -0.69
C LEU A 90 46.02 -0.55 0.76
N ALA A 91 46.26 0.42 1.62
CA ALA A 91 46.45 0.22 3.06
C ALA A 91 45.88 1.45 3.78
N VAL A 92 44.63 1.39 4.21
CA VAL A 92 43.91 2.50 4.90
C VAL A 92 43.36 1.99 6.21
N SER A 93 43.53 2.74 7.28
CA SER A 93 42.95 2.46 8.59
C SER A 93 42.01 3.57 9.00
N ALA A 94 40.94 3.20 9.69
CA ALA A 94 40.02 4.14 10.30
C ALA A 94 39.61 3.62 11.69
N ARG A 95 39.82 4.44 12.73
CA ARG A 95 39.56 4.08 14.12
C ARG A 95 38.89 5.25 14.85
N GLY A 96 37.84 4.96 15.60
CA GLY A 96 37.15 5.98 16.41
C GLY A 96 35.65 5.86 16.35
N GLN A 97 34.97 6.98 16.43
CA GLN A 97 33.53 7.08 16.41
C GLN A 97 33.08 7.86 15.17
N ALA A 98 32.06 7.37 14.51
CA ALA A 98 31.46 8.02 13.33
C ALA A 98 29.95 8.20 13.49
N ASP A 99 29.45 9.34 13.05
CA ASP A 99 28.03 9.59 12.96
C ASP A 99 27.42 8.77 11.81
N LEU A 100 26.33 8.05 12.08
CA LEU A 100 25.68 7.18 11.11
C LEU A 100 24.92 7.95 10.03
N ARG A 101 24.75 9.27 10.12
CA ARG A 101 24.30 10.10 9.00
C ARG A 101 25.20 9.95 7.77
N ALA A 102 26.48 9.63 7.99
CA ALA A 102 27.44 9.32 6.93
C ALA A 102 27.04 8.11 6.04
N LEU A 103 26.16 7.21 6.50
CA LEU A 103 25.61 6.12 5.67
C LEU A 103 24.88 6.63 4.42
N SER A 104 24.35 7.86 4.49
CA SER A 104 23.72 8.49 3.31
C SER A 104 24.68 8.74 2.14
N LEU A 105 25.99 8.74 2.39
CA LEU A 105 27.05 8.78 1.36
C LEU A 105 27.12 7.47 0.57
N LEU A 106 26.86 6.34 1.21
CA LEU A 106 26.91 5.02 0.62
C LEU A 106 25.63 4.67 -0.13
N THR A 107 24.48 5.09 0.41
CA THR A 107 23.17 4.81 -0.21
C THR A 107 22.10 5.84 0.17
N ARG A 108 21.32 6.27 -0.81
CA ARG A 108 20.17 7.17 -0.60
C ARG A 108 18.97 6.46 0.03
N ARG A 109 19.00 5.14 0.14
CA ARG A 109 17.90 4.32 0.69
C ARG A 109 17.92 4.23 2.21
N LEU A 110 19.09 4.40 2.83
CA LEU A 110 19.25 4.29 4.28
C LEU A 110 19.53 5.65 4.91
N ARG A 111 18.92 5.89 6.05
CA ARG A 111 19.22 7.02 6.92
C ARG A 111 19.58 6.48 8.29
N GLY A 112 20.82 6.74 8.71
CA GLY A 112 21.31 6.44 10.04
C GLY A 112 21.13 7.63 10.97
N THR A 113 20.98 7.36 12.25
CA THR A 113 21.04 8.33 13.35
C THR A 113 21.84 7.75 14.50
N GLY A 114 22.45 8.60 15.31
CA GLY A 114 23.35 8.16 16.38
C GLY A 114 24.75 7.87 15.86
N THR A 115 25.53 7.17 16.66
CA THR A 115 26.95 6.96 16.41
C THR A 115 27.31 5.47 16.42
N ALA A 116 28.39 5.12 15.71
CA ALA A 116 29.00 3.81 15.80
C ALA A 116 30.50 3.94 16.03
N ARG A 117 31.06 3.06 16.86
CA ARG A 117 32.51 2.90 16.98
C ARG A 117 33.00 1.97 15.89
N LEU A 118 34.02 2.40 15.20
CA LEU A 118 34.66 1.58 14.17
C LEU A 118 36.17 1.44 14.41
N ALA A 119 36.68 0.27 14.09
CA ALA A 119 38.09 -0.03 14.02
C ALA A 119 38.26 -0.94 12.79
N VAL A 120 38.60 -0.32 11.65
CA VAL A 120 38.63 -0.99 10.36
C VAL A 120 39.93 -0.72 9.65
N ASP A 121 40.55 -1.80 9.13
CA ASP A 121 41.73 -1.78 8.27
C ASP A 121 41.33 -2.30 6.90
N VAL A 122 41.62 -1.50 5.87
CA VAL A 122 41.38 -1.86 4.47
C VAL A 122 42.72 -2.07 3.78
N SER A 123 42.94 -3.25 3.24
CA SER A 123 44.17 -3.67 2.56
C SER A 123 43.89 -4.29 1.18
N GLY A 124 44.90 -4.75 0.49
CA GLY A 124 44.77 -5.39 -0.83
C GLY A 124 44.94 -4.42 -1.98
N THR A 125 44.11 -4.49 -3.01
CA THR A 125 44.11 -3.58 -4.15
C THR A 125 42.75 -2.92 -4.33
N ARG A 126 42.67 -1.85 -5.14
CA ARG A 126 41.38 -1.21 -5.47
C ARG A 126 40.39 -2.18 -6.17
N ALA A 127 40.90 -3.18 -6.87
CA ALA A 127 40.07 -4.19 -7.55
C ALA A 127 39.60 -5.29 -6.59
N ALA A 128 40.41 -5.61 -5.59
CA ALA A 128 40.13 -6.64 -4.57
C ALA A 128 40.51 -6.12 -3.16
N PRO A 129 39.72 -5.19 -2.60
CA PRO A 129 39.95 -4.67 -1.24
C PRO A 129 39.56 -5.74 -0.21
N ARG A 130 40.42 -5.86 0.83
CA ARG A 130 40.17 -6.69 2.00
C ARG A 130 39.87 -5.79 3.18
N VAL A 131 38.74 -6.00 3.82
CA VAL A 131 38.28 -5.22 4.97
C VAL A 131 38.37 -6.10 6.21
N LEU A 132 39.07 -5.64 7.24
CA LEU A 132 39.19 -6.30 8.54
C LEU A 132 38.81 -5.34 9.63
N GLY A 133 38.13 -5.82 10.66
CA GLY A 133 37.80 -4.95 11.81
C GLY A 133 36.40 -5.12 12.35
N THR A 134 35.95 -4.12 13.08
CA THR A 134 34.65 -4.11 13.73
C THR A 134 33.94 -2.77 13.61
N LEU A 135 32.62 -2.84 13.64
CA LEU A 135 31.71 -1.70 13.76
C LEU A 135 30.72 -2.00 14.88
N ASP A 136 30.80 -1.26 15.98
CA ASP A 136 29.95 -1.42 17.16
C ASP A 136 28.88 -0.35 17.22
N PHE A 137 27.61 -0.76 17.40
CA PHE A 137 26.47 0.14 17.53
C PHE A 137 26.05 0.23 19.00
N GLU A 138 25.81 1.45 19.47
CA GLU A 138 25.28 1.73 20.82
C GLU A 138 24.16 2.77 20.72
N GLY A 139 22.89 2.33 20.75
CA GLY A 139 21.74 3.21 20.71
C GLY A 139 21.51 3.89 19.35
N ALA A 140 22.00 3.30 18.27
CA ALA A 140 21.86 3.83 16.93
C ALA A 140 20.44 3.67 16.39
N GLY A 141 20.10 4.47 15.37
CA GLY A 141 18.85 4.33 14.63
C GLY A 141 19.10 4.10 13.15
N LEU A 142 18.20 3.34 12.51
CA LEU A 142 18.26 3.07 11.09
C LEU A 142 16.87 3.15 10.47
N ARG A 143 16.73 3.92 9.39
CA ARG A 143 15.46 4.05 8.66
C ARG A 143 15.65 3.77 7.18
N VAL A 144 14.80 2.93 6.65
CA VAL A 144 14.74 2.62 5.22
C VAL A 144 13.72 3.55 4.55
N ARG A 145 14.11 4.19 3.46
CA ARG A 145 13.20 5.06 2.69
C ARG A 145 12.05 4.26 2.11
N GLY A 146 10.82 4.75 2.30
CA GLY A 146 9.61 4.07 1.84
C GLY A 146 9.00 3.10 2.86
N PHE A 147 9.67 2.83 3.99
CA PHE A 147 9.09 2.10 5.10
C PHE A 147 8.78 3.05 6.27
N PRO A 148 7.56 3.04 6.82
CA PRO A 148 7.11 4.06 7.78
C PRO A 148 7.79 3.94 9.16
N HIS A 149 8.35 2.79 9.50
CA HIS A 149 8.98 2.53 10.79
C HIS A 149 10.50 2.43 10.66
N GLY A 150 11.22 3.03 11.59
CA GLY A 150 12.67 2.88 11.73
C GLY A 150 13.03 1.89 12.83
N VAL A 151 14.24 1.36 12.77
CA VAL A 151 14.87 0.65 13.89
C VAL A 151 15.47 1.70 14.81
N GLU A 152 15.21 1.59 16.11
CA GLU A 152 15.70 2.49 17.16
C GLU A 152 16.45 1.68 18.21
N GLY A 153 17.37 2.34 18.92
CA GLY A 153 18.15 1.69 19.97
C GLY A 153 18.97 0.50 19.47
N LEU A 154 19.46 0.58 18.22
CA LEU A 154 20.26 -0.47 17.62
C LEU A 154 21.55 -0.64 18.40
N GLN A 155 21.82 -1.87 18.82
CA GLN A 155 23.04 -2.28 19.52
C GLN A 155 23.55 -3.59 18.92
N GLY A 156 24.85 -3.83 19.07
CA GLY A 156 25.51 -5.03 18.54
C GLY A 156 26.76 -4.68 17.75
N ARG A 157 27.30 -5.65 17.07
CA ARG A 157 28.55 -5.55 16.32
C ARG A 157 28.41 -6.09 14.91
N VAL A 158 29.09 -5.46 13.97
CA VAL A 158 29.43 -6.06 12.67
C VAL A 158 30.91 -6.36 12.68
N ARG A 159 31.30 -7.62 12.53
CA ARG A 159 32.67 -8.06 12.38
C ARG A 159 33.01 -8.26 10.92
N PHE A 160 34.01 -7.54 10.47
CA PHE A 160 34.55 -7.66 9.11
C PHE A 160 35.72 -8.65 9.11
N THR A 161 35.61 -9.67 8.30
CA THR A 161 36.67 -10.61 7.98
C THR A 161 37.12 -10.40 6.54
N GLU A 162 38.19 -11.03 6.10
CA GLU A 162 38.70 -10.90 4.71
C GLU A 162 37.63 -11.18 3.65
N ARG A 163 36.58 -11.96 3.96
CA ARG A 163 35.59 -12.45 3.00
C ARG A 163 34.16 -12.16 3.35
N ALA A 164 33.87 -11.76 4.57
CA ALA A 164 32.50 -11.58 5.04
C ALA A 164 32.37 -10.53 6.13
N ALA A 165 31.19 -9.92 6.20
CA ALA A 165 30.71 -9.16 7.35
C ALA A 165 29.69 -10.02 8.11
N GLU A 166 29.93 -10.22 9.39
CA GLU A 166 29.12 -11.05 10.29
C GLU A 166 28.41 -10.17 11.31
N LEU A 167 27.12 -10.40 11.51
CA LEU A 167 26.31 -9.68 12.51
C LEU A 167 26.36 -10.42 13.84
N GLU A 168 26.85 -9.77 14.89
CA GLU A 168 27.01 -10.35 16.23
C GLU A 168 26.14 -9.57 17.23
N GLY A 169 25.17 -10.26 17.84
CA GLY A 169 24.32 -9.72 18.88
C GLY A 169 23.53 -8.47 18.47
N VAL A 170 23.22 -8.32 17.19
CA VAL A 170 22.51 -7.14 16.69
C VAL A 170 21.07 -7.18 17.13
N SER A 171 20.66 -6.16 17.88
CA SER A 171 19.30 -6.03 18.38
C SER A 171 18.89 -4.56 18.45
N GLY A 172 17.56 -4.33 18.52
CA GLY A 172 16.99 -2.99 18.61
C GLY A 172 15.47 -3.06 18.75
N THR A 173 14.81 -1.94 18.55
CA THR A 173 13.35 -1.83 18.56
C THR A 173 12.86 -1.39 17.19
N LEU A 174 11.83 -2.05 16.68
CA LEU A 174 11.15 -1.70 15.42
C LEU A 174 9.67 -1.57 15.70
N ALA A 175 9.07 -0.43 15.38
CA ALA A 175 7.66 -0.16 15.65
C ALA A 175 7.24 -0.52 17.10
N GLY A 176 8.09 -0.25 18.09
CA GLY A 176 7.88 -0.55 19.51
C GLY A 176 8.09 -2.01 19.91
N GLY A 177 8.31 -2.92 18.97
CA GLY A 177 8.63 -4.32 19.22
C GLY A 177 10.13 -4.60 19.26
N ARG A 178 10.50 -5.73 19.83
CA ARG A 178 11.91 -6.17 19.86
C ARG A 178 12.32 -6.77 18.51
N LEU A 179 13.46 -6.35 18.02
CA LEU A 179 14.10 -6.88 16.81
C LEU A 179 15.46 -7.47 17.19
N THR A 180 15.74 -8.68 16.73
CA THR A 180 17.07 -9.30 16.73
C THR A 180 17.44 -9.66 15.31
N VAL A 181 18.70 -9.47 14.93
CA VAL A 181 19.18 -9.73 13.58
C VAL A 181 20.48 -10.51 13.65
N GLU A 182 20.50 -11.66 13.00
CA GLU A 182 21.68 -12.48 12.83
C GLU A 182 21.95 -12.64 11.32
N GLY A 183 23.17 -12.93 10.96
CA GLY A 183 23.52 -13.25 9.58
C GLY A 183 24.87 -12.76 9.16
N GLN A 184 25.10 -12.90 7.87
CA GLN A 184 26.37 -12.53 7.24
C GLN A 184 26.17 -12.04 5.80
N ALA A 185 27.15 -11.28 5.32
CA ALA A 185 27.24 -10.85 3.93
C ALA A 185 28.64 -11.16 3.39
N ALA A 186 28.74 -12.00 2.37
CA ALA A 186 30.00 -12.38 1.77
C ALA A 186 30.43 -11.37 0.69
N TYR A 187 31.68 -10.95 0.75
CA TYR A 187 32.28 -10.02 -0.20
C TYR A 187 33.71 -10.43 -0.56
N PRO A 188 33.93 -11.64 -1.08
CA PRO A 188 35.25 -11.99 -1.63
C PRO A 188 35.64 -10.91 -2.65
N ASP A 189 36.88 -10.49 -2.64
CA ASP A 189 37.39 -9.44 -3.53
C ASP A 189 36.67 -8.08 -3.40
N GLY A 190 36.07 -7.79 -2.23
CA GLY A 190 35.41 -6.50 -1.93
C GLY A 190 34.07 -6.25 -2.65
N ARG A 191 33.55 -7.26 -3.33
CA ARG A 191 32.22 -7.18 -3.98
C ARG A 191 31.22 -8.05 -3.24
N LEU A 192 30.09 -7.50 -2.88
CA LEU A 192 29.00 -8.27 -2.28
C LEU A 192 28.54 -9.34 -3.27
N THR A 193 28.76 -10.61 -2.93
CA THR A 193 28.37 -11.76 -3.74
C THR A 193 27.16 -12.48 -3.23
N SER A 194 27.00 -12.55 -1.92
CA SER A 194 25.83 -13.16 -1.29
C SER A 194 25.60 -12.60 0.10
N TYR A 195 24.38 -12.73 0.59
CA TYR A 195 24.04 -12.44 1.99
C TYR A 195 22.96 -13.40 2.47
N ASP A 196 22.93 -13.66 3.78
CA ASP A 196 21.90 -14.40 4.51
C ASP A 196 21.68 -13.71 5.85
N ILE A 197 20.58 -12.99 5.97
CA ILE A 197 20.20 -12.18 7.15
C ILE A 197 18.87 -12.69 7.68
N ARG A 198 18.81 -12.94 8.99
CA ARG A 198 17.66 -13.51 9.70
C ARG A 198 17.16 -12.57 10.77
N PRO A 199 16.30 -11.63 10.43
CA PRO A 199 15.61 -10.81 11.41
C PRO A 199 14.48 -11.62 12.09
N VAL A 200 14.45 -11.57 13.41
CA VAL A 200 13.36 -12.05 14.25
C VAL A 200 12.79 -10.87 15.01
N ALA A 201 11.51 -10.64 14.84
CA ALA A 201 10.83 -9.52 15.46
C ALA A 201 9.63 -10.01 16.28
N ARG A 202 9.41 -9.40 17.45
CA ARG A 202 8.33 -9.74 18.37
C ARG A 202 7.60 -8.48 18.81
N GLY A 203 6.26 -8.53 18.71
CA GLY A 203 5.41 -7.44 19.18
C GLY A 203 5.51 -6.16 18.36
N LEU A 204 5.66 -6.24 17.03
CA LEU A 204 5.68 -5.09 16.15
C LEU A 204 4.31 -4.43 16.07
N ALA A 205 4.18 -3.18 16.52
CA ALA A 205 2.95 -2.39 16.42
C ALA A 205 2.94 -1.60 15.09
N LEU A 206 2.55 -2.25 14.01
CA LEU A 206 2.55 -1.67 12.68
C LEU A 206 1.30 -0.82 12.42
N ARG A 207 1.48 0.32 11.76
CA ARG A 207 0.41 1.20 11.27
C ARG A 207 0.54 1.36 9.75
N TYR A 208 0.39 0.24 9.07
CA TYR A 208 0.53 0.17 7.62
C TYR A 208 -0.19 -1.07 7.08
N PRO A 209 -0.92 -0.98 5.95
CA PRO A 209 -1.30 0.21 5.21
C PRO A 209 -2.27 1.12 5.97
N GLU A 210 -2.69 2.23 5.34
CA GLU A 210 -3.62 3.19 5.94
C GLU A 210 -4.93 2.51 6.42
N GLY A 211 -5.35 2.84 7.64
CA GLY A 211 -6.53 2.25 8.28
C GLY A 211 -6.27 0.91 8.97
N LEU A 212 -5.11 0.28 8.78
CA LEU A 212 -4.73 -0.95 9.46
C LEU A 212 -3.77 -0.67 10.62
N ARG A 213 -4.12 -1.16 11.78
CA ARG A 213 -3.23 -1.26 12.95
C ARG A 213 -3.05 -2.73 13.28
N SER A 214 -1.84 -3.19 13.39
CA SER A 214 -1.58 -4.58 13.71
C SER A 214 -0.45 -4.75 14.72
N LEU A 215 -0.55 -5.79 15.52
CA LEU A 215 0.52 -6.29 16.38
C LEU A 215 0.95 -7.65 15.81
N VAL A 216 2.20 -7.73 15.36
CA VAL A 216 2.68 -8.92 14.67
C VAL A 216 4.01 -9.41 15.23
N ASP A 217 4.24 -10.71 15.10
CA ASP A 217 5.54 -11.33 15.21
C ASP A 217 6.01 -11.75 13.82
N ALA A 218 7.31 -11.68 13.57
CA ALA A 218 7.87 -12.06 12.28
C ALA A 218 9.21 -12.79 12.45
N GLU A 219 9.37 -13.88 11.72
CA GLU A 219 10.61 -14.60 11.57
C GLU A 219 10.92 -14.67 10.08
N LEU A 220 11.89 -13.88 9.65
CA LEU A 220 12.19 -13.74 8.23
C LEU A 220 13.61 -14.19 7.94
N ARG A 221 13.85 -14.53 6.68
CA ARG A 221 15.16 -14.74 6.11
C ARG A 221 15.26 -13.94 4.82
N LEU A 222 16.23 -13.06 4.77
CA LEU A 222 16.56 -12.25 3.61
C LEU A 222 17.89 -12.77 3.07
N PHE A 223 17.89 -13.31 1.88
CA PHE A 223 19.11 -13.82 1.29
C PHE A 223 19.17 -13.50 -0.21
N GLY A 224 20.38 -13.48 -0.72
CA GLY A 224 20.60 -13.19 -2.13
C GLY A 224 21.94 -13.68 -2.61
N ASP A 225 22.02 -13.96 -3.92
CA ASP A 225 23.22 -14.31 -4.64
C ASP A 225 23.19 -13.69 -6.06
N GLY A 226 24.32 -13.24 -6.56
CA GLY A 226 24.49 -12.87 -7.98
C GLY A 226 23.43 -11.94 -8.58
N GLY A 227 22.70 -11.16 -7.77
CA GLY A 227 21.67 -10.22 -8.22
C GLY A 227 20.23 -10.65 -7.95
N ARG A 228 19.98 -11.90 -7.58
CA ARG A 228 18.65 -12.34 -7.12
C ARG A 228 18.53 -12.19 -5.61
N GLN A 229 17.35 -11.81 -5.16
CA GLN A 229 17.05 -11.55 -3.76
C GLN A 229 15.78 -12.29 -3.37
N TRP A 230 15.77 -12.87 -2.15
CA TRP A 230 14.62 -13.57 -1.59
C TRP A 230 14.29 -13.05 -0.20
N ILE A 231 13.01 -13.00 0.09
CA ILE A 231 12.46 -12.74 1.41
C ILE A 231 11.51 -13.89 1.73
N THR A 232 11.90 -14.73 2.67
CA THR A 232 11.11 -15.89 3.08
C THR A 232 10.82 -15.86 4.56
N GLY A 233 9.82 -16.62 5.03
CA GLY A 233 9.54 -16.74 6.44
C GLY A 233 8.08 -16.72 6.83
N ALA A 234 7.82 -16.41 8.10
CA ALA A 234 6.49 -16.41 8.68
C ALA A 234 6.19 -15.11 9.41
N VAL A 235 4.92 -14.70 9.34
CA VAL A 235 4.36 -13.55 10.06
C VAL A 235 3.11 -14.02 10.80
N ASP A 236 3.13 -13.92 12.13
CA ASP A 236 2.02 -14.24 12.99
C ASP A 236 1.33 -12.96 13.46
N VAL A 237 0.08 -12.79 13.06
CA VAL A 237 -0.74 -11.63 13.40
C VAL A 237 -1.41 -11.87 14.74
N ARG A 238 -0.87 -11.29 15.80
CA ARG A 238 -1.45 -11.38 17.16
C ARG A 238 -2.73 -10.59 17.29
N GLN A 239 -2.78 -9.43 16.66
CA GLN A 239 -3.95 -8.56 16.58
C GLN A 239 -3.89 -7.75 15.30
N ALA A 240 -5.04 -7.54 14.68
CA ALA A 240 -5.19 -6.57 13.60
C ALA A 240 -6.55 -5.87 13.74
N LEU A 241 -6.56 -4.56 13.53
CA LEU A 241 -7.76 -3.74 13.53
C LEU A 241 -7.77 -2.89 12.27
N TYR A 242 -8.79 -3.10 11.44
CA TYR A 242 -9.00 -2.35 10.22
C TYR A 242 -10.21 -1.42 10.37
N THR A 243 -9.96 -0.10 10.33
CA THR A 243 -10.96 0.93 10.63
C THR A 243 -11.22 1.89 9.48
N LYS A 244 -10.64 1.64 8.30
CA LYS A 244 -10.86 2.52 7.15
C LYS A 244 -12.33 2.55 6.79
N ARG A 245 -12.89 3.77 6.77
CA ARG A 245 -14.26 3.99 6.30
C ARG A 245 -14.28 4.03 4.78
N TYR A 246 -15.29 3.41 4.20
CA TYR A 246 -15.52 3.44 2.77
C TYR A 246 -16.61 4.43 2.45
N ASP A 247 -16.32 5.38 1.59
CA ASP A 247 -17.32 6.19 0.93
C ASP A 247 -17.72 5.46 -0.36
N VAL A 248 -18.76 4.62 -0.24
CA VAL A 248 -19.25 3.79 -1.35
C VAL A 248 -19.62 4.65 -2.57
N ALA A 249 -20.06 5.90 -2.34
CA ALA A 249 -20.38 6.82 -3.42
C ALA A 249 -19.15 7.31 -4.18
N SER A 250 -18.06 7.60 -3.47
CA SER A 250 -16.82 8.06 -4.11
C SER A 250 -16.07 6.93 -4.83
N GLU A 251 -16.20 5.68 -4.35
CA GLU A 251 -15.58 4.52 -5.01
C GLU A 251 -16.36 4.04 -6.24
N LEU A 252 -17.69 4.13 -6.22
CA LEU A 252 -18.52 3.84 -7.39
C LEU A 252 -18.39 4.89 -8.50
N LEU A 253 -18.12 6.15 -8.14
CA LEU A 253 -17.91 7.26 -9.06
C LEU A 253 -16.43 7.53 -9.33
N GLY A 254 -15.54 7.04 -8.46
CA GLY A 254 -14.10 7.16 -8.60
C GLY A 254 -13.61 6.27 -9.72
N ALA A 255 -13.15 6.89 -10.81
CA ALA A 255 -12.38 6.24 -11.82
C ALA A 255 -11.37 5.27 -11.19
N ARG A 256 -11.24 4.07 -11.78
CA ARG A 256 -10.15 3.13 -11.53
C ARG A 256 -8.90 3.91 -11.09
N ARG A 257 -8.53 3.83 -9.83
CA ARG A 257 -7.17 4.12 -9.45
C ARG A 257 -6.34 3.06 -10.16
N ILE A 258 -5.87 3.41 -11.34
CA ILE A 258 -4.73 2.74 -11.95
C ILE A 258 -3.65 2.91 -10.88
N LEU A 259 -3.35 1.83 -10.16
CA LEU A 259 -2.14 1.79 -9.34
C LEU A 259 -1.03 2.26 -10.28
N PRO A 260 -0.28 3.29 -9.92
CA PRO A 260 0.77 3.77 -10.79
C PRO A 260 1.64 2.56 -11.12
N VAL A 261 1.70 2.22 -12.39
CA VAL A 261 2.69 1.28 -12.89
C VAL A 261 4.02 1.93 -12.48
N PRO A 262 4.87 1.26 -11.69
CA PRO A 262 6.16 1.82 -11.34
C PRO A 262 6.86 2.14 -12.66
N GLU A 263 7.27 3.38 -12.85
CA GLU A 263 8.06 3.78 -14.01
C GLU A 263 9.21 2.78 -14.14
N ALA A 264 9.32 2.18 -15.30
CA ALA A 264 10.40 1.30 -15.68
C ALA A 264 11.68 2.14 -15.81
N GLY A 265 12.26 2.44 -14.67
CA GLY A 265 13.50 3.19 -14.51
C GLY A 265 14.37 2.51 -13.47
N SER A 266 15.28 1.69 -13.96
CA SER A 266 16.47 1.16 -13.29
C SER A 266 16.26 0.33 -12.03
N LEU A 267 16.78 -0.87 -12.13
CA LEU A 267 17.04 -1.90 -11.15
C LEU A 267 15.81 -2.77 -10.83
N GLU A 268 15.75 -3.80 -11.68
CA GLU A 268 15.80 -5.17 -11.17
C GLU A 268 14.48 -5.67 -10.62
N GLU A 269 14.18 -6.81 -11.10
CA GLU A 269 13.24 -7.76 -10.53
C GLU A 269 13.23 -7.60 -9.01
N GLY A 270 12.11 -7.13 -8.44
CA GLY A 270 11.98 -6.97 -7.00
C GLY A 270 12.33 -8.28 -6.29
N ALA A 271 12.67 -8.25 -5.01
CA ALA A 271 12.97 -9.45 -4.25
C ALA A 271 11.83 -10.46 -4.35
N GLN A 272 12.16 -11.73 -4.56
CA GLN A 272 11.22 -12.86 -4.56
C GLN A 272 10.65 -13.05 -3.15
N LEU A 273 9.37 -13.29 -3.06
CA LEU A 273 8.65 -13.48 -1.80
C LEU A 273 8.22 -14.94 -1.64
N ASP A 274 8.38 -15.46 -0.44
CA ASP A 274 7.73 -16.69 0.02
C ASP A 274 7.44 -16.54 1.53
N LEU A 275 6.32 -15.91 1.84
CA LEU A 275 5.92 -15.57 3.20
C LEU A 275 4.62 -16.27 3.56
N ARG A 276 4.57 -16.84 4.76
CA ARG A 276 3.34 -17.33 5.36
C ARG A 276 2.82 -16.35 6.39
N VAL A 277 1.56 -15.96 6.26
CA VAL A 277 0.88 -15.04 7.19
C VAL A 277 -0.26 -15.77 7.88
N ARG A 278 -0.23 -15.83 9.21
CA ARG A 278 -1.25 -16.47 10.04
C ARG A 278 -1.92 -15.48 10.96
N ALA A 279 -3.22 -15.56 11.06
CA ALA A 279 -4.04 -14.74 11.93
C ALA A 279 -5.16 -15.59 12.54
N PRO A 280 -4.96 -16.24 13.69
CA PRO A 280 -5.92 -17.18 14.27
C PRO A 280 -7.06 -16.45 14.99
N GLY A 281 -8.08 -15.96 14.27
CA GLY A 281 -9.22 -15.23 14.84
C GLY A 281 -8.88 -13.86 15.42
N THR A 282 -7.80 -13.27 14.98
CA THR A 282 -7.22 -12.05 15.57
C THR A 282 -7.40 -10.79 14.71
N VAL A 283 -8.01 -10.94 13.54
CA VAL A 283 -8.31 -9.81 12.64
C VAL A 283 -9.69 -9.26 12.96
N ARG A 284 -9.73 -7.98 13.33
CA ARG A 284 -10.97 -7.23 13.53
C ARG A 284 -11.15 -6.20 12.43
N ILE A 285 -12.32 -6.17 11.85
CA ILE A 285 -12.76 -5.12 10.93
C ILE A 285 -13.84 -4.35 11.67
N ASP A 286 -13.69 -3.04 11.79
CA ASP A 286 -14.64 -2.17 12.46
C ASP A 286 -14.74 -0.86 11.68
N ASN A 287 -15.69 -0.81 10.77
CA ASN A 287 -15.91 0.34 9.91
C ASN A 287 -17.42 0.57 9.67
N ASN A 288 -17.74 1.46 8.75
CA ASN A 288 -19.15 1.80 8.43
C ASN A 288 -19.90 0.70 7.67
N LEU A 289 -19.23 -0.33 7.17
CA LEU A 289 -19.84 -1.43 6.44
C LEU A 289 -20.00 -2.69 7.28
N ALA A 290 -19.09 -2.90 8.27
CA ALA A 290 -19.08 -4.14 9.03
C ALA A 290 -18.31 -4.03 10.34
N THR A 291 -18.71 -4.85 11.31
CA THR A 291 -17.93 -5.20 12.49
C THR A 291 -17.74 -6.72 12.49
N LEU A 292 -16.53 -7.17 12.15
CA LEU A 292 -16.22 -8.58 11.92
C LEU A 292 -15.00 -9.02 12.71
N VAL A 293 -14.94 -10.30 13.04
CA VAL A 293 -13.75 -11.01 13.50
C VAL A 293 -13.45 -12.12 12.51
N ALA A 294 -12.21 -12.17 12.05
CA ALA A 294 -11.78 -13.12 11.04
C ALA A 294 -10.47 -13.80 11.41
N ARG A 295 -10.28 -15.01 10.88
CA ARG A 295 -9.02 -15.71 10.83
C ARG A 295 -8.50 -15.77 9.40
N ALA A 296 -7.18 -15.92 9.24
CA ALA A 296 -6.56 -16.03 7.93
C ALA A 296 -5.32 -16.94 7.99
N ASP A 297 -5.12 -17.72 6.94
CA ASP A 297 -3.87 -18.44 6.63
C ASP A 297 -3.56 -18.16 5.17
N LEU A 298 -2.58 -17.29 4.95
CA LEU A 298 -2.26 -16.75 3.64
C LEU A 298 -0.79 -17.02 3.31
N SER A 299 -0.52 -17.25 2.05
CA SER A 299 0.82 -17.30 1.46
C SER A 299 1.02 -16.11 0.55
N ILE A 300 2.13 -15.39 0.72
CA ILE A 300 2.50 -14.26 -0.15
C ILE A 300 3.72 -14.67 -0.94
N GLN A 301 3.57 -14.78 -2.24
CA GLN A 301 4.58 -15.19 -3.21
C GLN A 301 4.81 -14.11 -4.27
N GLY A 302 5.55 -14.42 -5.35
CA GLY A 302 5.85 -13.45 -6.41
C GLY A 302 7.00 -12.53 -6.04
N THR A 303 6.88 -11.25 -6.34
CA THR A 303 7.95 -10.27 -6.07
C THR A 303 7.43 -9.11 -5.21
N THR A 304 8.34 -8.36 -4.60
CA THR A 304 7.96 -7.14 -3.83
C THR A 304 7.26 -6.08 -4.67
N ARG A 305 7.35 -6.16 -6.01
CA ARG A 305 6.65 -5.26 -6.95
C ARG A 305 5.30 -5.81 -7.39
N ALA A 306 5.19 -7.12 -7.48
CA ALA A 306 4.00 -7.84 -7.88
C ALA A 306 3.75 -9.00 -6.89
N PRO A 307 3.31 -8.71 -5.66
CA PRO A 307 3.01 -9.75 -4.69
C PRO A 307 1.75 -10.51 -5.09
N VAL A 308 1.83 -11.82 -4.93
CA VAL A 308 0.73 -12.77 -5.15
C VAL A 308 0.29 -13.29 -3.81
N VAL A 309 -0.98 -13.12 -3.49
CA VAL A 309 -1.56 -13.64 -2.25
C VAL A 309 -2.42 -14.85 -2.59
N THR A 310 -2.18 -15.96 -1.90
CA THR A 310 -2.99 -17.18 -1.98
C THR A 310 -3.38 -17.64 -0.57
N GLY A 311 -4.43 -18.46 -0.46
CA GLY A 311 -4.88 -18.98 0.80
C GLY A 311 -6.32 -18.58 1.13
N ARG A 312 -6.69 -18.69 2.42
CA ARG A 312 -8.06 -18.47 2.86
C ARG A 312 -8.14 -17.56 4.06
N ALA A 313 -9.14 -16.69 4.06
CA ALA A 313 -9.63 -16.00 5.24
C ALA A 313 -11.07 -16.40 5.52
N GLU A 314 -11.44 -16.52 6.80
CA GLU A 314 -12.77 -16.92 7.23
C GLU A 314 -13.29 -15.94 8.29
N ILE A 315 -14.54 -15.51 8.12
CA ILE A 315 -15.23 -14.69 9.11
C ILE A 315 -15.77 -15.64 10.19
N GLU A 316 -15.27 -15.50 11.40
CA GLU A 316 -15.71 -16.34 12.53
C GLU A 316 -17.04 -15.84 13.10
N ARG A 317 -17.20 -14.53 13.17
CA ARG A 317 -18.40 -13.87 13.66
C ARG A 317 -18.42 -12.40 13.27
N GLY A 318 -19.60 -11.80 13.26
CA GLY A 318 -19.75 -10.36 13.12
C GLY A 318 -21.06 -9.94 12.51
N ARG A 319 -21.10 -8.68 12.14
CA ARG A 319 -22.27 -8.02 11.59
C ARG A 319 -21.89 -7.19 10.39
N VAL A 320 -22.75 -7.19 9.40
CA VAL A 320 -22.65 -6.33 8.21
C VAL A 320 -23.80 -5.35 8.25
N TYR A 321 -23.52 -4.11 7.89
CA TYR A 321 -24.50 -3.04 7.85
C TYR A 321 -24.86 -2.75 6.40
N PHE A 322 -26.11 -2.98 6.08
CA PHE A 322 -26.63 -2.75 4.73
C PHE A 322 -28.04 -2.18 4.79
N GLN A 323 -28.28 -1.08 4.10
CA GLN A 323 -29.57 -0.39 4.05
C GLN A 323 -30.16 -0.07 5.43
N GLY A 324 -29.36 0.52 6.35
CA GLY A 324 -29.80 0.85 7.70
C GLY A 324 -30.13 -0.36 8.58
N ARG A 325 -29.87 -1.57 8.12
CA ARG A 325 -30.13 -2.82 8.86
C ARG A 325 -28.85 -3.57 9.17
N THR A 326 -28.90 -4.28 10.27
CA THR A 326 -27.80 -5.11 10.74
C THR A 326 -28.08 -6.56 10.41
N TYR A 327 -27.15 -7.18 9.68
CA TYR A 327 -27.15 -8.61 9.36
C TYR A 327 -26.08 -9.30 10.17
N VAL A 328 -26.43 -10.41 10.83
CA VAL A 328 -25.50 -11.26 11.57
C VAL A 328 -24.89 -12.26 10.59
N VAL A 329 -23.56 -12.27 10.48
CA VAL A 329 -22.85 -13.21 9.60
C VAL A 329 -22.95 -14.61 10.17
N GLN A 330 -23.46 -15.54 9.38
CA GLN A 330 -23.55 -16.97 9.69
C GLN A 330 -22.34 -17.72 9.15
N LYS A 331 -21.91 -17.36 7.95
CA LYS A 331 -20.76 -17.93 7.26
C LYS A 331 -20.10 -16.88 6.39
N GLY A 332 -18.77 -16.88 6.34
CA GLY A 332 -18.05 -16.02 5.41
C GLY A 332 -16.67 -16.58 5.12
N THR A 333 -16.39 -16.78 3.85
CA THR A 333 -15.07 -17.21 3.36
C THR A 333 -14.58 -16.28 2.26
N LEU A 334 -13.27 -16.06 2.24
CA LEU A 334 -12.55 -15.35 1.21
C LEU A 334 -11.40 -16.22 0.76
N ASP A 335 -11.50 -16.77 -0.44
CA ASP A 335 -10.51 -17.66 -1.04
C ASP A 335 -9.65 -16.89 -2.06
N PHE A 336 -8.40 -16.72 -1.75
CA PHE A 336 -7.40 -16.13 -2.64
C PHE A 336 -6.82 -17.24 -3.53
N VAL A 337 -7.43 -17.44 -4.69
CA VAL A 337 -7.10 -18.55 -5.61
C VAL A 337 -6.42 -18.07 -6.89
N ASN A 338 -6.44 -16.77 -7.17
CA ASN A 338 -5.89 -16.23 -8.40
C ASN A 338 -4.45 -15.70 -8.18
N PRO A 339 -3.42 -16.37 -8.74
CA PRO A 339 -2.04 -15.93 -8.58
C PRO A 339 -1.69 -14.66 -9.37
N GLN A 340 -2.57 -14.18 -10.24
CA GLN A 340 -2.30 -13.00 -11.10
C GLN A 340 -2.98 -11.72 -10.58
N ARG A 341 -3.96 -11.86 -9.67
CA ARG A 341 -4.73 -10.73 -9.16
C ARG A 341 -5.06 -10.91 -7.69
N LEU A 342 -4.99 -9.82 -6.94
CA LEU A 342 -5.49 -9.75 -5.57
C LEU A 342 -7.02 -9.59 -5.58
N ASP A 343 -7.71 -10.59 -6.08
CA ASP A 343 -9.17 -10.62 -6.22
C ASP A 343 -9.71 -11.92 -5.61
N PRO A 344 -10.07 -11.90 -4.31
CA PRO A 344 -10.57 -13.08 -3.62
C PRO A 344 -11.96 -13.47 -4.12
N LEU A 345 -12.19 -14.78 -4.21
CA LEU A 345 -13.51 -15.33 -4.31
C LEU A 345 -14.14 -15.34 -2.91
N PHE A 346 -15.25 -14.67 -2.73
CA PHE A 346 -15.95 -14.62 -1.43
C PHE A 346 -17.31 -15.30 -1.51
N ASP A 347 -17.71 -15.92 -0.40
CA ASP A 347 -19.02 -16.50 -0.14
C ASP A 347 -19.41 -16.13 1.29
N ILE A 348 -20.29 -15.14 1.42
CA ILE A 348 -20.72 -14.59 2.70
C ILE A 348 -22.22 -14.76 2.81
N GLU A 349 -22.67 -15.34 3.92
CA GLU A 349 -24.06 -15.50 4.27
C GLU A 349 -24.35 -14.79 5.58
N ALA A 350 -25.34 -13.92 5.56
CA ALA A 350 -25.71 -13.12 6.72
C ALA A 350 -27.24 -13.00 6.85
N GLU A 351 -27.73 -13.01 8.07
CA GLU A 351 -29.15 -13.02 8.38
C GLU A 351 -29.59 -11.77 9.14
N THR A 352 -30.79 -11.31 8.84
CA THR A 352 -31.48 -10.31 9.64
C THR A 352 -32.92 -10.75 9.88
N ARG A 353 -33.51 -10.29 10.97
CA ARG A 353 -34.92 -10.54 11.29
C ARG A 353 -35.71 -9.26 11.10
N ILE A 354 -36.75 -9.34 10.29
CA ILE A 354 -37.65 -8.22 10.04
C ILE A 354 -39.07 -8.69 10.34
N ARG A 355 -39.63 -8.23 11.43
CA ARG A 355 -40.94 -8.67 11.92
C ARG A 355 -41.00 -10.21 12.09
N SER A 356 -41.90 -10.89 11.36
CA SER A 356 -42.04 -12.35 11.39
C SER A 356 -41.07 -13.09 10.46
N TYR A 357 -40.37 -12.36 9.57
CA TYR A 357 -39.51 -12.95 8.54
C TYR A 357 -38.04 -12.96 8.94
N ARG A 358 -37.37 -14.10 8.69
CA ARG A 358 -35.92 -14.21 8.68
C ARG A 358 -35.45 -13.99 7.24
N VAL A 359 -34.67 -12.95 7.02
CA VAL A 359 -34.11 -12.64 5.70
C VAL A 359 -32.65 -13.00 5.69
N THR A 360 -32.27 -13.86 4.75
CA THR A 360 -30.89 -14.30 4.52
C THR A 360 -30.36 -13.61 3.26
N LEU A 361 -29.27 -12.86 3.43
CA LEU A 361 -28.49 -12.26 2.36
C LEU A 361 -27.25 -13.14 2.11
N ARG A 362 -27.14 -13.73 0.94
CA ARG A 362 -25.92 -14.39 0.50
C ARG A 362 -25.27 -13.55 -0.58
N VAL A 363 -23.98 -13.26 -0.40
CA VAL A 363 -23.17 -12.49 -1.33
C VAL A 363 -21.99 -13.35 -1.75
N SER A 364 -21.90 -13.69 -3.03
CA SER A 364 -20.85 -14.54 -3.57
C SER A 364 -20.24 -13.94 -4.83
N GLY A 365 -19.03 -14.37 -5.18
CA GLY A 365 -18.32 -13.94 -6.39
C GLY A 365 -16.96 -13.31 -6.10
N THR A 366 -16.53 -12.40 -6.94
CA THR A 366 -15.29 -11.62 -6.80
C THR A 366 -15.63 -10.14 -6.66
N LEU A 367 -14.61 -9.29 -6.31
CA LEU A 367 -14.82 -7.85 -6.22
C LEU A 367 -15.29 -7.23 -7.55
N GLU A 368 -14.93 -7.82 -8.67
CA GLU A 368 -15.38 -7.36 -10.00
C GLU A 368 -16.79 -7.84 -10.34
N ARG A 369 -17.23 -8.96 -9.77
CA ARG A 369 -18.51 -9.60 -10.10
C ARG A 369 -19.19 -10.14 -8.86
N VAL A 370 -19.92 -9.27 -8.18
CA VAL A 370 -20.68 -9.56 -6.96
C VAL A 370 -22.08 -10.05 -7.31
N THR A 371 -22.47 -11.20 -6.75
CA THR A 371 -23.82 -11.78 -6.93
C THR A 371 -24.52 -11.83 -5.58
N PRO A 372 -25.39 -10.86 -5.25
CA PRO A 372 -26.23 -10.92 -4.06
C PRO A 372 -27.47 -11.77 -4.32
N THR A 373 -27.83 -12.62 -3.36
CA THR A 373 -29.07 -13.41 -3.36
C THR A 373 -29.80 -13.18 -2.04
N LEU A 374 -31.09 -12.87 -2.11
CA LEU A 374 -31.97 -12.67 -0.95
C LEU A 374 -32.97 -13.82 -0.89
N THR A 375 -33.09 -14.43 0.28
CA THR A 375 -34.12 -15.43 0.59
C THR A 375 -34.79 -15.10 1.91
N SER A 376 -35.98 -15.65 2.17
CA SER A 376 -36.68 -15.44 3.45
C SER A 376 -37.37 -16.69 3.94
N ASP A 377 -37.57 -16.76 5.24
CA ASP A 377 -38.38 -17.73 5.94
C ASP A 377 -39.38 -17.02 6.88
N PRO A 378 -40.70 -17.14 6.64
CA PRO A 378 -41.40 -17.79 5.51
C PRO A 378 -41.01 -17.25 4.14
N PRO A 379 -41.16 -18.07 3.07
CA PRO A 379 -40.69 -17.72 1.72
C PRO A 379 -41.45 -16.53 1.13
N LEU A 380 -40.71 -15.53 0.67
CA LEU A 380 -41.17 -14.36 -0.06
C LEU A 380 -40.44 -14.27 -1.40
N SER A 381 -41.08 -13.65 -2.38
CA SER A 381 -40.39 -13.28 -3.62
C SER A 381 -39.31 -12.21 -3.35
N SER A 382 -38.30 -12.12 -4.20
CA SER A 382 -37.22 -11.12 -4.07
C SER A 382 -37.77 -9.68 -3.97
N LEU A 383 -38.84 -9.38 -4.71
CA LEU A 383 -39.51 -8.09 -4.68
C LEU A 383 -40.15 -7.81 -3.31
N GLN A 384 -40.85 -8.80 -2.75
CA GLN A 384 -41.46 -8.70 -1.43
C GLN A 384 -40.40 -8.53 -0.34
N ILE A 385 -39.26 -9.24 -0.45
CA ILE A 385 -38.14 -9.07 0.49
C ILE A 385 -37.59 -7.64 0.40
N LEU A 386 -37.42 -7.08 -0.80
CA LEU A 386 -36.96 -5.71 -0.98
C LEU A 386 -37.96 -4.68 -0.41
N ALA A 387 -39.25 -4.89 -0.62
CA ALA A 387 -40.31 -4.05 -0.06
C ALA A 387 -40.31 -4.10 1.48
N LEU A 388 -40.13 -5.30 2.05
CA LEU A 388 -40.01 -5.51 3.49
C LEU A 388 -38.75 -4.82 4.07
N LEU A 389 -37.62 -4.87 3.34
CA LEU A 389 -36.39 -4.17 3.68
C LEU A 389 -36.58 -2.65 3.64
N ALA A 390 -37.37 -2.15 2.70
CA ALA A 390 -37.74 -0.74 2.55
C ALA A 390 -38.74 -0.24 3.62
N GLY A 391 -39.24 -1.12 4.50
CA GLY A 391 -40.12 -0.74 5.61
C GLY A 391 -41.61 -0.78 5.29
N GLN A 392 -42.02 -1.36 4.15
CA GLN A 392 -43.45 -1.52 3.83
C GLN A 392 -44.15 -2.49 4.79
N ASP A 393 -45.44 -2.32 4.96
CA ASP A 393 -46.23 -3.16 5.85
C ASP A 393 -46.43 -4.58 5.29
N GLU A 394 -46.52 -5.54 6.20
CA GLU A 394 -46.61 -6.96 5.87
C GLU A 394 -47.83 -7.29 4.98
N SER A 395 -48.94 -6.59 5.22
CA SER A 395 -50.17 -6.71 4.42
C SER A 395 -50.00 -6.15 2.99
N GLU A 396 -49.22 -5.09 2.81
CA GLU A 396 -48.91 -4.53 1.50
C GLU A 396 -47.95 -5.42 0.73
N VAL A 397 -46.95 -5.99 1.40
CA VAL A 397 -45.95 -6.91 0.81
C VAL A 397 -46.62 -8.18 0.29
N VAL A 398 -47.58 -8.75 1.01
CA VAL A 398 -48.34 -9.94 0.58
C VAL A 398 -49.28 -9.61 -0.58
N ASN A 399 -49.92 -8.42 -0.56
CA ASN A 399 -50.83 -8.00 -1.60
C ASN A 399 -50.18 -7.62 -2.93
N LEU A 400 -48.87 -7.31 -2.96
CA LEU A 400 -48.11 -7.04 -4.20
C LEU A 400 -48.21 -8.18 -5.23
N THR A 401 -48.32 -9.41 -4.79
CA THR A 401 -48.48 -10.57 -5.67
C THR A 401 -49.87 -10.68 -6.31
N GLN A 402 -50.91 -10.27 -5.61
CA GLN A 402 -52.30 -10.35 -6.09
C GLN A 402 -52.64 -9.22 -7.07
N THR A 403 -52.08 -8.04 -6.85
CA THR A 403 -52.33 -6.85 -7.68
C THR A 403 -51.59 -6.99 -9.06
N GLN A 404 -50.42 -7.58 -9.06
CA GLN A 404 -49.63 -7.82 -10.30
C GLN A 404 -50.29 -8.80 -11.25
N ALA A 405 -50.94 -9.85 -10.75
CA ALA A 405 -51.66 -10.81 -11.58
C ALA A 405 -52.85 -10.21 -12.32
N ARG A 406 -53.42 -9.09 -11.81
CA ARG A 406 -54.58 -8.46 -12.42
C ARG A 406 -54.29 -7.25 -13.31
N GLN A 407 -53.12 -6.61 -13.20
CA GLN A 407 -52.78 -5.40 -13.96
C GLN A 407 -51.83 -5.63 -15.16
N SER A 408 -51.34 -6.83 -15.34
CA SER A 408 -50.30 -7.14 -16.36
C SER A 408 -50.74 -7.14 -17.84
N GLN A 409 -52.00 -6.82 -18.16
CA GLN A 409 -52.46 -6.75 -19.53
C GLN A 409 -52.78 -5.38 -20.13
N ALA A 410 -52.93 -4.34 -19.33
CA ALA A 410 -53.49 -3.06 -19.83
C ALA A 410 -52.59 -1.81 -19.75
N GLN A 411 -51.45 -1.80 -19.02
CA GLN A 411 -50.70 -0.56 -18.76
C GLN A 411 -49.22 -0.55 -19.20
N LEU A 412 -48.81 -1.48 -20.03
CA LEU A 412 -47.41 -1.68 -20.41
C LEU A 412 -46.81 -0.64 -21.38
N ALA A 413 -47.62 0.24 -21.95
CA ALA A 413 -47.16 1.11 -23.05
C ALA A 413 -46.80 2.55 -22.64
N VAL A 414 -47.19 3.04 -21.46
CA VAL A 414 -47.05 4.47 -21.13
C VAL A 414 -46.07 4.79 -19.98
N ALA A 415 -45.65 3.82 -19.20
CA ALA A 415 -44.90 4.05 -17.96
C ALA A 415 -43.37 4.29 -18.11
N GLY A 416 -42.80 4.04 -19.30
CA GLY A 416 -41.34 4.13 -19.51
C GLY A 416 -40.74 5.54 -19.45
N ALA A 417 -41.54 6.59 -19.68
CA ALA A 417 -41.11 7.99 -19.62
C ALA A 417 -41.49 8.68 -18.30
N ALA A 418 -42.44 8.12 -17.57
CA ALA A 418 -42.98 8.74 -16.37
C ALA A 418 -42.18 8.43 -15.09
N THR A 419 -41.42 7.34 -15.05
CA THR A 419 -40.66 6.91 -13.86
C THR A 419 -39.46 7.81 -13.53
N LEU A 420 -38.89 8.50 -14.50
CA LEU A 420 -37.89 9.54 -14.24
C LEU A 420 -38.53 10.85 -13.71
N ALA A 421 -39.83 11.03 -13.86
CA ALA A 421 -40.58 12.20 -13.38
C ALA A 421 -41.16 12.00 -11.97
N ALA A 422 -41.28 10.77 -11.48
CA ALA A 422 -41.90 10.44 -10.19
C ALA A 422 -40.92 10.51 -9.00
N GLY A 423 -40.07 11.53 -8.96
CA GLY A 423 -39.33 11.91 -7.74
C GLY A 423 -40.19 12.32 -6.56
N ARG A 424 -41.51 12.10 -6.61
CA ARG A 424 -42.45 12.44 -5.53
C ARG A 424 -42.86 11.28 -4.63
N LEU A 425 -42.54 10.03 -4.98
CA LEU A 425 -42.85 8.88 -4.13
C LEU A 425 -41.81 8.60 -3.06
N SER A 426 -40.61 9.22 -3.14
CA SER A 426 -39.57 9.08 -2.13
C SER A 426 -39.73 9.97 -0.89
N GLU A 427 -40.62 10.95 -0.93
CA GLU A 427 -40.86 11.85 0.23
C GLU A 427 -41.58 11.18 1.41
N THR A 428 -42.16 9.99 1.21
CA THR A 428 -42.95 9.31 2.24
C THR A 428 -42.18 8.28 3.05
N VAL A 429 -40.95 7.95 2.68
CA VAL A 429 -40.16 6.94 3.42
C VAL A 429 -38.85 7.58 3.83
N GLY A 430 -38.60 7.67 5.13
CA GLY A 430 -37.43 8.31 5.75
C GLY A 430 -36.06 7.75 5.34
N LEU A 431 -35.98 6.98 4.26
CA LEU A 431 -34.78 6.34 3.70
C LEU A 431 -33.77 7.34 3.13
N GLU A 432 -34.22 8.49 2.60
CA GLU A 432 -33.30 9.51 2.07
C GLU A 432 -32.45 10.13 3.17
N ARG A 433 -33.02 10.38 4.36
CA ARG A 433 -32.27 10.95 5.49
C ARG A 433 -31.26 9.97 6.09
N GLU A 434 -31.57 8.68 6.06
CA GLU A 434 -30.64 7.65 6.54
C GLU A 434 -29.54 7.35 5.50
N ALA A 435 -29.86 7.36 4.21
CA ALA A 435 -28.88 7.23 3.14
C ALA A 435 -27.93 8.45 3.08
N GLU A 436 -28.44 9.64 3.34
CA GLU A 436 -27.63 10.85 3.47
C GLU A 436 -26.69 10.78 4.68
N ARG A 437 -27.14 10.25 5.82
CA ARG A 437 -26.33 10.07 7.03
C ARG A 437 -25.28 8.96 6.88
N LEU A 438 -25.62 7.86 6.22
CA LEU A 438 -24.78 6.66 6.17
C LEU A 438 -23.81 6.67 4.99
N PHE A 439 -24.19 7.25 3.86
CA PHE A 439 -23.43 7.16 2.61
C PHE A 439 -23.10 8.51 1.97
N GLY A 440 -23.56 9.62 2.55
CA GLY A 440 -23.41 10.95 1.95
C GLY A 440 -24.13 11.07 0.59
N LEU A 441 -25.18 10.25 0.38
CA LEU A 441 -25.94 10.19 -0.85
C LEU A 441 -27.24 10.98 -0.68
N ASN A 442 -27.47 11.95 -1.53
CA ASN A 442 -28.68 12.77 -1.49
C ASN A 442 -29.90 12.07 -2.10
N ARG A 443 -29.69 10.95 -2.78
CA ARG A 443 -30.76 10.15 -3.35
C ARG A 443 -30.33 8.69 -3.43
N PHE A 444 -31.09 7.83 -2.77
CA PHE A 444 -30.96 6.39 -2.88
C PHE A 444 -32.34 5.81 -3.14
N SER A 445 -32.52 5.10 -4.23
CA SER A 445 -33.77 4.39 -4.52
C SER A 445 -33.46 3.01 -5.08
N ILE A 446 -34.20 2.02 -4.56
CA ILE A 446 -34.30 0.73 -5.22
C ILE A 446 -35.61 0.77 -5.97
N ASP A 447 -35.54 0.88 -7.27
CA ASP A 447 -36.71 0.85 -8.12
C ASP A 447 -36.94 -0.58 -8.59
N PRO A 448 -38.01 -1.25 -8.16
CA PRO A 448 -38.41 -2.52 -8.72
C PRO A 448 -38.89 -2.26 -10.13
N SER A 449 -37.99 -2.23 -11.12
CA SER A 449 -38.39 -2.03 -12.51
C SER A 449 -39.15 -3.26 -12.99
N LEU A 450 -40.46 -3.17 -12.89
CA LEU A 450 -41.42 -4.18 -13.33
C LEU A 450 -41.50 -4.30 -14.84
N LEU A 451 -40.74 -3.50 -15.62
CA LEU A 451 -41.02 -3.36 -17.05
C LEU A 451 -39.74 -3.11 -17.85
N ARG A 452 -39.17 -4.15 -18.42
CA ARG A 452 -38.67 -4.20 -19.81
C ARG A 452 -38.05 -5.55 -20.14
N GLY A 453 -38.64 -6.19 -21.13
CA GLY A 453 -38.11 -7.35 -21.81
C GLY A 453 -39.14 -8.47 -21.85
N ALA A 454 -39.37 -9.01 -23.01
CA ALA A 454 -40.23 -10.18 -23.28
C ALA A 454 -39.73 -11.48 -22.62
N GLY A 455 -39.47 -11.39 -21.30
CA GLY A 455 -39.05 -12.51 -20.47
C GLY A 455 -39.57 -12.31 -19.05
N THR A 456 -40.22 -13.28 -18.55
CA THR A 456 -41.08 -13.36 -17.35
C THR A 456 -40.39 -13.21 -16.00
N THR A 457 -39.29 -12.42 -15.84
CA THR A 457 -38.61 -12.29 -14.56
C THR A 457 -38.42 -10.84 -14.17
N PRO A 458 -38.99 -10.39 -12.99
CA PRO A 458 -38.82 -9.04 -12.49
C PRO A 458 -37.39 -8.75 -12.19
N THR A 459 -36.90 -7.58 -12.59
CA THR A 459 -35.56 -7.08 -12.33
C THR A 459 -35.63 -5.93 -11.32
N ALA A 460 -34.66 -5.85 -10.44
CA ALA A 460 -34.50 -4.73 -9.53
C ALA A 460 -33.33 -3.86 -10.02
N ARG A 461 -33.56 -2.53 -10.04
CA ARG A 461 -32.55 -1.54 -10.41
C ARG A 461 -32.16 -0.72 -9.17
N VAL A 462 -30.88 -0.63 -8.91
CA VAL A 462 -30.35 0.25 -7.87
C VAL A 462 -29.97 1.59 -8.51
N THR A 463 -30.52 2.66 -7.99
CA THR A 463 -30.18 4.02 -8.38
C THR A 463 -29.55 4.74 -7.20
N VAL A 464 -28.38 5.29 -7.43
CA VAL A 464 -27.62 6.07 -6.43
C VAL A 464 -27.43 7.48 -6.98
N GLY A 465 -27.75 8.50 -6.18
CA GLY A 465 -27.61 9.89 -6.59
C GLY A 465 -26.82 10.71 -5.58
N LYS A 466 -25.95 11.57 -6.08
CA LYS A 466 -25.21 12.54 -5.27
C LYS A 466 -25.35 13.95 -5.85
N ARG A 467 -25.67 14.89 -4.97
CA ARG A 467 -25.64 16.32 -5.29
C ARG A 467 -24.19 16.82 -5.13
N LEU A 468 -23.54 17.16 -6.22
CA LEU A 468 -22.17 17.67 -6.22
C LEU A 468 -22.10 19.16 -5.91
N THR A 469 -23.07 19.94 -6.40
CA THR A 469 -23.30 21.34 -6.05
C THR A 469 -24.80 21.56 -5.87
N PRO A 470 -25.28 22.72 -5.35
CA PRO A 470 -26.70 23.03 -5.26
C PRO A 470 -27.46 22.82 -6.57
N ASP A 471 -26.77 22.99 -7.70
CA ASP A 471 -27.36 22.97 -9.04
C ASP A 471 -26.99 21.73 -9.85
N LEU A 472 -26.07 20.87 -9.37
CA LEU A 472 -25.57 19.70 -10.10
C LEU A 472 -25.83 18.41 -9.35
N ASN A 473 -26.67 17.56 -9.94
CA ASN A 473 -26.96 16.21 -9.46
C ASN A 473 -26.41 15.16 -10.42
N VAL A 474 -25.78 14.13 -9.89
CA VAL A 474 -25.34 12.97 -10.64
C VAL A 474 -26.06 11.74 -10.12
N LEU A 475 -26.67 10.98 -11.03
CA LEU A 475 -27.38 9.73 -10.73
C LEU A 475 -26.72 8.59 -11.50
N TYR A 476 -26.49 7.50 -10.81
CA TYR A 476 -26.03 6.24 -11.40
C TYR A 476 -27.06 5.15 -11.13
N SER A 477 -27.42 4.40 -12.18
CA SER A 477 -28.41 3.34 -12.08
C SER A 477 -27.87 2.07 -12.73
N GLN A 478 -27.99 0.95 -12.04
CA GLN A 478 -27.54 -0.37 -12.53
C GLN A 478 -28.58 -1.42 -12.25
N ASP A 479 -28.79 -2.32 -13.21
CA ASP A 479 -29.62 -3.50 -13.04
C ASP A 479 -28.89 -4.58 -12.23
N LEU A 480 -29.57 -5.15 -11.23
CA LEU A 480 -29.02 -6.17 -10.33
C LEU A 480 -28.97 -7.57 -10.94
N ARG A 481 -29.55 -7.79 -12.10
CA ARG A 481 -29.55 -9.07 -12.80
C ARG A 481 -28.70 -9.04 -14.06
N GLY A 482 -27.41 -9.10 -13.97
CA GLY A 482 -26.50 -9.61 -15.02
C GLY A 482 -26.69 -9.11 -16.47
N THR A 483 -27.67 -8.23 -16.74
CA THR A 483 -27.85 -7.61 -18.07
C THR A 483 -26.85 -6.50 -18.31
N GLU A 484 -26.06 -6.15 -17.30
CA GLU A 484 -25.01 -5.11 -17.33
C GLU A 484 -25.50 -3.74 -17.84
N GLU A 485 -26.80 -3.51 -17.91
CA GLU A 485 -27.31 -2.20 -18.30
C GLU A 485 -26.99 -1.15 -17.23
N ARG A 486 -26.26 -0.12 -17.64
CA ARG A 486 -25.83 0.99 -16.79
C ARG A 486 -26.36 2.30 -17.34
N ILE A 487 -26.92 3.12 -16.48
CA ILE A 487 -27.38 4.47 -16.85
C ILE A 487 -26.64 5.47 -15.93
N LEU A 488 -25.95 6.40 -16.54
CA LEU A 488 -25.39 7.56 -15.86
C LEU A 488 -26.20 8.78 -16.31
N ALA A 489 -26.79 9.50 -15.36
CA ALA A 489 -27.51 10.73 -15.63
C ALA A 489 -26.89 11.91 -14.85
N VAL A 490 -26.70 13.01 -15.52
CA VAL A 490 -26.21 14.26 -14.94
C VAL A 490 -27.28 15.32 -15.14
N GLU A 491 -27.83 15.82 -14.05
CA GLU A 491 -28.84 16.89 -14.06
C GLU A 491 -28.20 18.18 -13.56
N TYR A 492 -28.29 19.22 -14.38
CA TYR A 492 -27.85 20.57 -14.04
C TYR A 492 -29.04 21.53 -14.04
N THR A 493 -29.30 22.16 -12.91
CA THR A 493 -30.41 23.11 -12.71
C THR A 493 -29.87 24.51 -12.92
N LEU A 494 -30.23 25.14 -14.05
CA LEU A 494 -29.80 26.49 -14.37
C LEU A 494 -30.61 27.55 -13.60
N THR A 495 -31.90 27.30 -13.46
CA THR A 495 -32.84 28.12 -12.68
C THR A 495 -33.96 27.24 -12.15
N ASP A 496 -34.80 27.74 -11.24
CA ASP A 496 -35.99 27.01 -10.72
C ASP A 496 -36.94 26.51 -11.82
N ARG A 497 -36.80 27.02 -13.05
CA ARG A 497 -37.64 26.69 -14.19
C ARG A 497 -36.96 25.86 -15.27
N PHE A 498 -35.63 25.87 -15.33
CA PHE A 498 -34.86 25.20 -16.38
C PHE A 498 -33.84 24.25 -15.78
N SER A 499 -33.89 22.99 -16.20
CA SER A 499 -32.84 22.01 -15.92
C SER A 499 -32.46 21.24 -17.20
N PHE A 500 -31.19 20.86 -17.26
CA PHE A 500 -30.60 20.06 -18.31
C PHE A 500 -30.33 18.68 -17.77
N LEU A 501 -30.73 17.63 -18.50
CA LEU A 501 -30.44 16.25 -18.16
C LEU A 501 -29.62 15.60 -19.28
N LEU A 502 -28.41 15.21 -18.98
CA LEU A 502 -27.57 14.41 -19.85
C LEU A 502 -27.59 12.96 -19.37
N THR A 503 -28.00 12.04 -20.19
CA THR A 503 -28.09 10.62 -19.87
C THR A 503 -27.21 9.82 -20.79
N ARG A 504 -26.39 8.94 -20.23
CA ARG A 504 -25.62 7.93 -20.97
C ARG A 504 -26.14 6.55 -20.61
N THR A 505 -26.55 5.80 -21.61
CA THR A 505 -27.00 4.43 -21.47
C THR A 505 -25.94 3.48 -22.06
N ASP A 506 -25.52 2.49 -21.28
CA ASP A 506 -24.69 1.38 -21.73
C ASP A 506 -25.49 0.07 -21.53
N PRO A 507 -25.98 -0.55 -22.61
CA PRO A 507 -26.89 -1.70 -22.53
C PRO A 507 -26.21 -3.01 -22.11
N GLY A 508 -24.89 -3.03 -21.90
CA GLY A 508 -24.15 -4.25 -21.57
C GLY A 508 -24.23 -5.33 -22.66
N THR A 509 -24.30 -6.59 -22.23
CA THR A 509 -24.32 -7.77 -23.12
C THR A 509 -25.73 -8.19 -23.54
N ALA A 510 -26.79 -7.56 -23.07
CA ALA A 510 -28.15 -7.92 -23.38
C ALA A 510 -28.56 -7.44 -24.80
N LYS A 511 -29.09 -8.36 -25.62
CA LYS A 511 -29.72 -8.04 -26.91
C LYS A 511 -31.09 -7.36 -26.69
N THR A 512 -31.14 -6.20 -26.06
CA THR A 512 -32.38 -5.52 -25.65
C THR A 512 -32.83 -4.41 -26.59
N GLY A 513 -32.26 -4.29 -27.80
CA GLY A 513 -32.66 -3.23 -28.74
C GLY A 513 -32.37 -1.79 -28.27
N VAL A 514 -31.73 -1.62 -27.14
CA VAL A 514 -31.30 -0.32 -26.63
C VAL A 514 -29.86 -0.08 -27.10
N GLU A 515 -29.68 0.94 -27.92
CA GLU A 515 -28.36 1.32 -28.43
C GLU A 515 -27.57 2.07 -27.35
N LYS A 516 -26.25 1.83 -27.34
CA LYS A 516 -25.32 2.62 -26.54
C LYS A 516 -25.33 4.06 -27.04
N GLY A 517 -25.77 4.99 -26.20
CA GLY A 517 -25.95 6.36 -26.66
C GLY A 517 -25.95 7.39 -25.55
N TRP A 518 -25.91 8.64 -25.97
CA TRP A 518 -26.12 9.81 -25.15
C TRP A 518 -27.48 10.41 -25.53
N ALA A 519 -28.28 10.76 -24.48
CA ALA A 519 -29.50 11.53 -24.65
C ALA A 519 -29.35 12.84 -23.87
N PHE A 520 -29.85 13.91 -24.46
CA PHE A 520 -29.86 15.24 -23.85
C PHE A 520 -31.30 15.76 -23.82
N ASP A 521 -31.79 16.05 -22.62
CA ASP A 521 -33.12 16.56 -22.39
C ASP A 521 -33.07 17.93 -21.70
N VAL A 522 -33.94 18.82 -22.17
CA VAL A 522 -34.18 20.14 -21.52
C VAL A 522 -35.53 20.08 -20.83
N ARG A 523 -35.54 20.28 -19.53
CA ARG A 523 -36.77 20.32 -18.73
C ARG A 523 -37.15 21.74 -18.41
N ILE A 524 -38.40 22.08 -18.73
CA ILE A 524 -39.02 23.37 -18.41
C ILE A 524 -40.14 23.14 -17.41
N ARG A 525 -40.01 23.71 -16.19
CA ARG A 525 -41.01 23.60 -15.17
C ARG A 525 -41.90 24.86 -15.22
N GLN A 526 -43.16 24.71 -15.58
CA GLN A 526 -44.15 25.78 -15.55
C GLN A 526 -44.76 25.80 -14.16
N SER A 527 -44.50 26.84 -13.36
CA SER A 527 -45.25 27.07 -12.09
C SER A 527 -46.61 27.64 -12.43
N ARG A 528 -47.65 26.97 -11.99
CA ARG A 528 -48.99 27.58 -11.86
C ARG A 528 -49.05 28.37 -10.57
#